data_cc800945cc9c346a442e4fdd3828405d
#
_entry.id   cc800945cc9c346a442e4fdd3828405d
#
_cell.length_a   1.000
_cell.length_b   1.000
_cell.length_c   1.000
_cell.angle_alpha   90.00
_cell.angle_beta   90.00
_cell.angle_gamma   90.00
#
_symmetry.space_group_name_H-M   'P 1'
#
loop_
_entity.id
_entity.type
_entity.pdbx_description
1 polymer ?
#
loop_
_entity_poly.entity_id
_entity_poly.type
_entity_poly.pdbx_seq_one_letter_code
_entity_poly.pdbx_strand_id
1 'polypeptide(L)'
;MVITGPVTILTHDYSSFVCMRRYPERERAVAAMRSVTIGDNVFVGWGATILPGTTIGENTIIGAGAVVFGNIEADSVYAGNPARKIMTLEDFYQRRIARQEGEARNIYKSYLDSFGKEPTAECFYGYESLWTRSRYSHCRYDSYSDFCDSIKEQIMEEKNK
;
A
#
# COMPACT_ATOMS: atom_id res chain seq x y z
N MET A 1 -5.63 3.74 -11.59
CA MET A 1 -4.26 3.73 -11.01
C MET A 1 -4.18 4.81 -9.94
N VAL A 2 -3.55 4.51 -8.79
CA VAL A 2 -3.27 5.46 -7.71
C VAL A 2 -1.76 5.44 -7.43
N ILE A 3 -1.12 6.61 -7.51
CA ILE A 3 0.30 6.80 -7.18
C ILE A 3 0.38 7.70 -5.95
N THR A 4 1.06 7.24 -4.90
CA THR A 4 1.22 7.99 -3.65
C THR A 4 2.63 8.56 -3.55
N GLY A 5 2.77 9.87 -3.72
CA GLY A 5 4.05 10.58 -3.59
C GLY A 5 5.03 10.35 -4.74
N PRO A 6 6.32 10.67 -4.56
CA PRO A 6 7.32 10.50 -5.61
C PRO A 6 7.51 9.02 -5.94
N VAL A 7 7.25 8.67 -7.19
CA VAL A 7 7.50 7.36 -7.79
C VAL A 7 8.39 7.59 -9.01
N THR A 8 9.38 6.74 -9.21
CA THR A 8 10.28 6.81 -10.36
C THR A 8 9.89 5.73 -11.37
N ILE A 9 9.59 6.14 -12.61
CA ILE A 9 9.34 5.22 -13.72
C ILE A 9 10.46 5.43 -14.74
N LEU A 10 11.29 4.41 -14.92
CA LEU A 10 12.40 4.44 -15.83
C LEU A 10 12.05 3.69 -17.12
N THR A 11 12.28 4.31 -18.26
CA THR A 11 12.13 3.69 -19.58
C THR A 11 13.46 3.47 -20.28
N HIS A 12 14.53 4.04 -19.76
CA HIS A 12 15.90 3.91 -20.28
C HIS A 12 16.91 4.13 -19.18
N ASP A 13 18.14 3.71 -19.41
CA ASP A 13 19.28 3.99 -18.56
C ASP A 13 20.53 4.31 -19.39
N TYR A 14 21.54 4.88 -18.73
CA TYR A 14 22.82 5.22 -19.33
C TYR A 14 23.95 4.23 -18.97
N SER A 15 23.63 3.05 -18.45
CA SER A 15 24.64 2.03 -18.08
C SER A 15 25.49 1.61 -19.28
N SER A 16 24.93 1.68 -20.48
CA SER A 16 25.63 1.46 -21.73
C SER A 16 26.86 2.36 -21.94
N PHE A 17 26.86 3.54 -21.30
CA PHE A 17 28.01 4.46 -21.37
C PHE A 17 29.28 3.85 -20.78
N VAL A 18 29.16 3.03 -19.73
CA VAL A 18 30.29 2.28 -19.17
C VAL A 18 30.86 1.30 -20.20
N CYS A 19 29.98 0.59 -20.90
CA CYS A 19 30.37 -0.35 -21.95
C CYS A 19 31.07 0.36 -23.12
N MET A 20 30.53 1.47 -23.60
CA MET A 20 31.12 2.26 -24.69
C MET A 20 32.50 2.80 -24.30
N ARG A 21 32.71 3.25 -23.08
CA ARG A 21 34.03 3.71 -22.62
C ARG A 21 35.03 2.58 -22.44
N ARG A 22 34.58 1.40 -21.97
CA ARG A 22 35.46 0.24 -21.77
C ARG A 22 35.92 -0.39 -23.07
N TYR A 23 35.10 -0.31 -24.13
CA TYR A 23 35.29 -0.97 -25.38
C TYR A 23 35.15 0.01 -26.56
N PRO A 24 36.00 1.05 -26.65
CA PRO A 24 35.87 2.11 -27.63
C PRO A 24 36.09 1.60 -29.06
N GLU A 25 36.78 0.47 -29.21
CA GLU A 25 37.05 -0.19 -30.50
C GLU A 25 35.82 -0.95 -31.07
N ARG A 26 34.77 -1.11 -30.28
CA ARG A 26 33.55 -1.78 -30.72
C ARG A 26 32.56 -0.77 -31.31
N GLU A 27 32.38 -0.80 -32.61
CA GLU A 27 31.50 0.13 -33.33
C GLU A 27 29.99 0.03 -33.01
N ARG A 28 29.58 -0.86 -32.09
CA ARG A 28 28.16 -1.05 -31.75
C ARG A 28 27.76 -0.13 -30.60
N ALA A 29 26.86 0.79 -30.90
CA ALA A 29 26.13 1.50 -29.84
C ALA A 29 25.29 0.52 -29.01
N VAL A 30 25.41 0.61 -27.70
CA VAL A 30 24.62 -0.16 -26.79
C VAL A 30 23.60 0.78 -26.19
N ALA A 31 22.30 0.54 -26.43
CA ALA A 31 21.21 1.32 -25.86
C ALA A 31 20.20 0.39 -25.19
N ALA A 32 19.63 0.83 -24.08
CA ALA A 32 18.58 0.13 -23.41
C ALA A 32 17.37 1.07 -23.21
N MET A 33 16.37 0.90 -24.08
CA MET A 33 15.07 1.57 -23.95
C MET A 33 13.97 0.51 -23.98
N ARG A 34 13.09 0.54 -22.99
CA ARG A 34 11.96 -0.39 -22.88
C ARG A 34 10.77 0.33 -22.27
N SER A 35 9.59 0.13 -22.85
CA SER A 35 8.35 0.66 -22.32
C SER A 35 8.03 0.05 -20.97
N VAL A 36 7.30 0.80 -20.14
CA VAL A 36 6.65 0.32 -18.92
C VAL A 36 5.16 0.29 -19.20
N THR A 37 4.51 -0.81 -18.85
CA THR A 37 3.06 -0.98 -18.97
C THR A 37 2.48 -1.19 -17.59
N ILE A 38 1.42 -0.44 -17.25
CA ILE A 38 0.73 -0.54 -15.95
C ILE A 38 -0.75 -0.76 -16.24
N GLY A 39 -1.30 -1.84 -15.72
CA GLY A 39 -2.71 -2.22 -15.85
C GLY A 39 -3.66 -1.33 -15.06
N ASP A 40 -4.93 -1.69 -15.09
CA ASP A 40 -5.98 -0.98 -14.37
C ASP A 40 -5.95 -1.28 -12.88
N ASN A 41 -6.49 -0.35 -12.08
CA ASN A 41 -6.63 -0.50 -10.64
C ASN A 41 -5.31 -0.88 -9.93
N VAL A 42 -4.18 -0.26 -10.31
CA VAL A 42 -2.87 -0.46 -9.70
C VAL A 42 -2.59 0.63 -8.68
N PHE A 43 -2.14 0.24 -7.50
CA PHE A 43 -1.59 1.13 -6.47
C PHE A 43 -0.06 1.06 -6.48
N VAL A 44 0.60 2.23 -6.53
CA VAL A 44 2.06 2.33 -6.43
C VAL A 44 2.42 3.16 -5.21
N GLY A 45 3.07 2.51 -4.25
CA GLY A 45 3.46 3.10 -2.98
C GLY A 45 4.61 4.10 -3.10
N TRP A 46 4.71 4.96 -2.11
CA TRP A 46 5.71 6.03 -2.00
C TRP A 46 7.14 5.53 -2.24
N GLY A 47 7.91 6.25 -3.05
CA GLY A 47 9.32 5.94 -3.30
C GLY A 47 9.59 4.69 -4.12
N ALA A 48 8.57 4.05 -4.68
CA ALA A 48 8.77 2.90 -5.55
C ALA A 48 9.50 3.30 -6.84
N THR A 49 10.33 2.39 -7.37
CA THR A 49 11.04 2.53 -8.62
C THR A 49 10.62 1.42 -9.58
N ILE A 50 10.09 1.78 -10.74
CA ILE A 50 9.69 0.85 -11.80
C ILE A 50 10.75 0.90 -12.89
N LEU A 51 11.39 -0.24 -13.14
CA LEU A 51 12.50 -0.35 -14.07
C LEU A 51 12.04 -0.55 -15.52
N PRO A 52 12.91 -0.27 -16.52
CA PRO A 52 12.58 -0.40 -17.93
C PRO A 52 12.13 -1.82 -18.31
N GLY A 53 11.07 -1.94 -19.11
CA GLY A 53 10.55 -3.22 -19.57
C GLY A 53 9.61 -3.91 -18.57
N THR A 54 9.17 -3.21 -17.53
CA THR A 54 8.23 -3.74 -16.56
C THR A 54 6.80 -3.73 -17.08
N THR A 55 6.09 -4.82 -16.86
CA THR A 55 4.64 -4.93 -17.07
C THR A 55 3.98 -5.26 -15.75
N ILE A 56 3.06 -4.41 -15.30
CA ILE A 56 2.30 -4.61 -14.06
C ILE A 56 0.86 -4.97 -14.42
N GLY A 57 0.41 -6.13 -13.97
CA GLY A 57 -0.95 -6.60 -14.14
C GLY A 57 -1.96 -5.74 -13.38
N GLU A 58 -3.23 -5.87 -13.74
CA GLU A 58 -4.34 -5.18 -13.08
C GLU A 58 -4.51 -5.59 -11.60
N ASN A 59 -5.23 -4.79 -10.82
CA ASN A 59 -5.55 -5.08 -9.41
C ASN A 59 -4.29 -5.39 -8.57
N THR A 60 -3.21 -4.65 -8.80
CA THR A 60 -1.91 -4.93 -8.18
C THR A 60 -1.52 -3.83 -7.19
N ILE A 61 -0.95 -4.22 -6.06
CA ILE A 61 -0.37 -3.31 -5.08
C ILE A 61 1.15 -3.42 -5.12
N ILE A 62 1.82 -2.30 -5.38
CA ILE A 62 3.27 -2.15 -5.25
C ILE A 62 3.56 -1.42 -3.94
N GLY A 63 4.28 -2.07 -3.04
CA GLY A 63 4.65 -1.51 -1.74
C GLY A 63 5.60 -0.32 -1.83
N ALA A 64 5.59 0.54 -0.81
CA ALA A 64 6.49 1.68 -0.72
C ALA A 64 7.96 1.24 -0.78
N GLY A 65 8.80 2.01 -1.48
CA GLY A 65 10.23 1.75 -1.65
C GLY A 65 10.57 0.51 -2.48
N ALA A 66 9.60 -0.13 -3.12
CA ALA A 66 9.84 -1.31 -3.95
C ALA A 66 10.62 -0.97 -5.22
N VAL A 67 11.53 -1.85 -5.63
CA VAL A 67 12.20 -1.79 -6.94
C VAL A 67 11.65 -2.92 -7.82
N VAL A 68 10.87 -2.55 -8.82
CA VAL A 68 10.03 -3.45 -9.61
C VAL A 68 10.60 -3.64 -11.00
N PHE A 69 10.70 -4.89 -11.46
CA PHE A 69 11.11 -5.21 -12.84
C PHE A 69 10.47 -6.50 -13.34
N GLY A 70 10.38 -6.62 -14.67
CA GLY A 70 9.82 -7.79 -15.34
C GLY A 70 8.30 -7.83 -15.31
N ASN A 71 7.72 -9.03 -15.29
CA ASN A 71 6.29 -9.25 -15.32
C ASN A 71 5.75 -9.40 -13.89
N ILE A 72 4.86 -8.50 -13.50
CA ILE A 72 4.17 -8.48 -12.23
C ILE A 72 2.76 -9.00 -12.45
N GLU A 73 2.42 -10.07 -11.75
CA GLU A 73 1.12 -10.74 -11.89
C GLU A 73 -0.03 -9.84 -11.44
N ALA A 74 -1.18 -9.98 -12.08
CA ALA A 74 -2.42 -9.38 -11.64
C ALA A 74 -2.87 -9.92 -10.26
N ASP A 75 -3.81 -9.24 -9.61
CA ASP A 75 -4.44 -9.65 -8.33
C ASP A 75 -3.41 -9.99 -7.23
N SER A 76 -2.38 -9.16 -7.11
CA SER A 76 -1.23 -9.48 -6.27
C SER A 76 -0.63 -8.28 -5.54
N VAL A 77 0.17 -8.56 -4.53
CA VAL A 77 0.93 -7.58 -3.76
C VAL A 77 2.41 -7.87 -3.88
N TYR A 78 3.17 -6.89 -4.35
CA TYR A 78 4.63 -6.95 -4.47
C TYR A 78 5.29 -5.90 -3.59
N ALA A 79 6.38 -6.26 -2.93
CA ALA A 79 7.18 -5.32 -2.13
C ALA A 79 8.65 -5.73 -2.06
N GLY A 80 9.49 -4.80 -1.62
CA GLY A 80 10.92 -5.01 -1.39
C GLY A 80 11.82 -4.57 -2.53
N ASN A 81 13.12 -4.72 -2.33
CA ASN A 81 14.16 -4.45 -3.31
C ASN A 81 15.14 -5.64 -3.38
N PRO A 82 15.14 -6.43 -4.46
CA PRO A 82 14.18 -6.41 -5.56
C PRO A 82 12.78 -6.84 -5.11
N ALA A 83 11.75 -6.29 -5.77
CA ALA A 83 10.36 -6.60 -5.43
C ALA A 83 10.04 -8.09 -5.64
N ARG A 84 9.31 -8.67 -4.70
CA ARG A 84 8.82 -10.06 -4.75
C ARG A 84 7.33 -10.09 -4.41
N LYS A 85 6.64 -11.07 -4.94
CA LYS A 85 5.25 -11.34 -4.57
C LYS A 85 5.19 -11.68 -3.08
N ILE A 86 4.41 -10.94 -2.34
CA ILE A 86 4.22 -11.12 -0.89
C ILE A 86 3.00 -11.97 -0.61
N MET A 87 1.90 -11.70 -1.35
CA MET A 87 0.64 -12.40 -1.20
C MET A 87 -0.29 -12.11 -2.37
N THR A 88 -1.45 -12.74 -2.39
CA THR A 88 -2.55 -12.38 -3.30
C THR A 88 -3.24 -11.11 -2.82
N LEU A 89 -3.98 -10.43 -3.72
CA LEU A 89 -4.80 -9.29 -3.34
C LEU A 89 -5.91 -9.70 -2.36
N GLU A 90 -6.49 -10.89 -2.53
CA GLU A 90 -7.50 -11.44 -1.62
C GLU A 90 -6.95 -11.63 -0.21
N ASP A 91 -5.77 -12.24 -0.05
CA ASP A 91 -5.13 -12.39 1.26
C ASP A 91 -4.84 -11.04 1.92
N PHE A 92 -4.42 -10.05 1.12
CA PHE A 92 -4.22 -8.69 1.61
C PHE A 92 -5.53 -8.08 2.13
N TYR A 93 -6.61 -8.22 1.36
CA TYR A 93 -7.93 -7.71 1.73
C TYR A 93 -8.42 -8.34 3.04
N GLN A 94 -8.35 -9.66 3.17
CA GLN A 94 -8.76 -10.36 4.39
C GLN A 94 -7.94 -9.92 5.61
N ARG A 95 -6.63 -9.75 5.46
CA ARG A 95 -5.76 -9.23 6.53
C ARG A 95 -6.11 -7.79 6.92
N ARG A 96 -6.49 -6.95 5.95
CA ARG A 96 -6.91 -5.56 6.24
C ARG A 96 -8.21 -5.54 7.04
N ILE A 97 -9.21 -6.32 6.64
CA ILE A 97 -10.48 -6.44 7.39
C ILE A 97 -10.20 -6.90 8.83
N ALA A 98 -9.42 -7.95 9.01
CA ALA A 98 -9.12 -8.50 10.33
C ALA A 98 -8.40 -7.52 11.27
N ARG A 99 -7.63 -6.57 10.72
CA ARG A 99 -6.86 -5.59 11.50
C ARG A 99 -7.60 -4.28 11.76
N GLN A 100 -8.55 -3.94 10.90
CA GLN A 100 -9.17 -2.62 10.86
C GLN A 100 -9.72 -2.18 12.22
N GLU A 101 -10.42 -3.06 12.91
CA GLU A 101 -11.00 -2.76 14.20
C GLU A 101 -9.94 -2.53 15.29
N GLY A 102 -8.93 -3.40 15.37
CA GLY A 102 -7.83 -3.25 16.31
C GLY A 102 -7.04 -1.95 16.11
N GLU A 103 -6.83 -1.56 14.86
CA GLU A 103 -6.19 -0.31 14.50
C GLU A 103 -7.03 0.90 14.95
N ALA A 104 -8.35 0.88 14.70
CA ALA A 104 -9.25 1.93 15.13
C ALA A 104 -9.30 2.06 16.68
N ARG A 105 -9.29 0.95 17.40
CA ARG A 105 -9.19 0.95 18.87
C ARG A 105 -7.89 1.55 19.37
N ASN A 106 -6.78 1.27 18.74
CA ASN A 106 -5.49 1.85 19.09
C ASN A 106 -5.47 3.36 18.85
N ILE A 107 -6.10 3.84 17.77
CA ILE A 107 -6.28 5.28 17.52
C ILE A 107 -7.09 5.91 18.67
N TYR A 108 -8.20 5.29 19.07
CA TYR A 108 -9.03 5.79 20.16
C TYR A 108 -8.23 5.93 21.47
N LYS A 109 -7.55 4.84 21.90
CA LYS A 109 -6.73 4.82 23.11
C LYS A 109 -5.63 5.88 23.07
N SER A 110 -4.88 5.94 21.98
CA SER A 110 -3.79 6.90 21.81
C SER A 110 -4.28 8.35 21.85
N TYR A 111 -5.45 8.62 21.28
CA TYR A 111 -6.04 9.95 21.31
C TYR A 111 -6.47 10.34 22.73
N LEU A 112 -7.15 9.42 23.43
CA LEU A 112 -7.57 9.62 24.82
C LEU A 112 -6.37 9.89 25.74
N ASP A 113 -5.30 9.09 25.60
CA ASP A 113 -4.08 9.24 26.40
C ASP A 113 -3.37 10.56 26.12
N SER A 114 -3.36 11.01 24.85
CA SER A 114 -2.67 12.22 24.45
C SER A 114 -3.41 13.51 24.79
N PHE A 115 -4.74 13.48 24.72
CA PHE A 115 -5.58 14.70 24.81
C PHE A 115 -6.53 14.71 26.01
N GLY A 116 -6.65 13.63 26.76
CA GLY A 116 -7.56 13.51 27.92
C GLY A 116 -9.05 13.61 27.58
N LYS A 117 -9.41 13.44 26.31
CA LYS A 117 -10.80 13.51 25.79
C LYS A 117 -11.02 12.47 24.69
N GLU A 118 -12.27 12.11 24.47
CA GLU A 118 -12.65 11.17 23.42
C GLU A 118 -12.44 11.76 22.03
N PRO A 119 -11.96 10.95 21.06
CA PRO A 119 -11.87 11.37 19.66
C PRO A 119 -13.27 11.55 19.06
N THR A 120 -13.39 12.37 18.04
CA THR A 120 -14.59 12.47 17.19
C THR A 120 -14.49 11.50 16.03
N ALA A 121 -15.61 11.20 15.36
CA ALA A 121 -15.63 10.31 14.19
C ALA A 121 -14.66 10.75 13.08
N GLU A 122 -14.41 12.05 12.94
CA GLU A 122 -13.49 12.63 11.96
C GLU A 122 -12.01 12.22 12.18
N CYS A 123 -11.66 11.81 13.42
CA CYS A 123 -10.32 11.31 13.74
C CYS A 123 -10.04 9.93 13.13
N PHE A 124 -11.05 9.26 12.57
CA PHE A 124 -10.98 7.89 12.05
C PHE A 124 -11.11 7.83 10.53
N TYR A 125 -10.52 8.77 9.83
CA TYR A 125 -10.53 8.77 8.37
C TYR A 125 -10.07 7.42 7.79
N GLY A 126 -10.92 6.82 6.93
CA GLY A 126 -10.68 5.50 6.35
C GLY A 126 -11.18 4.31 7.17
N TYR A 127 -11.75 4.54 8.38
CA TYR A 127 -12.34 3.50 9.24
C TYR A 127 -13.86 3.62 9.36
N GLU A 128 -14.48 4.53 8.63
CA GLU A 128 -15.92 4.82 8.69
C GLU A 128 -16.78 3.59 8.36
N SER A 129 -16.23 2.64 7.58
CA SER A 129 -16.89 1.37 7.26
C SER A 129 -17.21 0.50 8.49
N LEU A 130 -16.60 0.78 9.64
CA LEU A 130 -16.91 0.07 10.88
C LEU A 130 -18.31 0.42 11.41
N TRP A 131 -18.84 1.63 11.18
CA TRP A 131 -20.15 2.10 11.67
C TRP A 131 -21.02 2.80 10.61
N THR A 132 -20.50 3.00 9.38
CA THR A 132 -21.27 3.61 8.30
C THR A 132 -21.56 2.58 7.23
N ARG A 133 -22.84 2.31 6.97
CA ARG A 133 -23.26 1.42 5.88
C ARG A 133 -22.95 2.03 4.52
N SER A 134 -22.31 1.28 3.67
CA SER A 134 -22.13 1.60 2.26
C SER A 134 -22.53 0.42 1.40
N ARG A 135 -22.66 0.63 0.08
CA ARG A 135 -22.92 -0.48 -0.86
C ARG A 135 -21.83 -1.56 -0.87
N TYR A 136 -20.67 -1.26 -0.26
CA TYR A 136 -19.48 -2.10 -0.27
C TYR A 136 -19.10 -2.64 1.10
N SER A 137 -19.81 -2.25 2.17
CA SER A 137 -19.45 -2.67 3.54
C SER A 137 -20.66 -3.03 4.38
N HIS A 138 -20.55 -4.13 5.11
CA HIS A 138 -21.38 -4.42 6.26
C HIS A 138 -20.69 -3.78 7.47
N CYS A 139 -21.34 -2.78 8.09
CA CYS A 139 -20.80 -2.17 9.30
C CYS A 139 -20.88 -3.16 10.47
N ARG A 140 -19.88 -3.11 11.35
CA ARG A 140 -19.82 -3.95 12.54
C ARG A 140 -20.57 -3.34 13.71
N TYR A 141 -20.68 -2.03 13.71
CA TYR A 141 -21.38 -1.23 14.74
C TYR A 141 -22.51 -0.47 14.07
N ASP A 142 -23.61 -0.27 14.79
CA ASP A 142 -24.77 0.46 14.26
C ASP A 142 -24.53 1.97 14.20
N SER A 143 -23.61 2.47 15.03
CA SER A 143 -23.21 3.88 15.05
C SER A 143 -21.76 4.05 15.54
N TYR A 144 -21.21 5.27 15.35
CA TYR A 144 -19.95 5.66 15.96
C TYR A 144 -20.00 5.61 17.50
N SER A 145 -21.15 5.94 18.13
CA SER A 145 -21.33 5.82 19.57
C SER A 145 -21.17 4.39 20.05
N ASP A 146 -21.81 3.42 19.37
CA ASP A 146 -21.73 2.00 19.74
C ASP A 146 -20.29 1.47 19.62
N PHE A 147 -19.54 1.93 18.61
CA PHE A 147 -18.11 1.64 18.51
C PHE A 147 -17.33 2.17 19.72
N CYS A 148 -17.54 3.44 20.10
CA CYS A 148 -16.88 4.04 21.25
C CYS A 148 -17.21 3.31 22.55
N ASP A 149 -18.47 2.96 22.77
CA ASP A 149 -18.92 2.28 23.99
C ASP A 149 -18.32 0.87 24.09
N SER A 150 -18.22 0.15 22.97
CA SER A 150 -17.50 -1.13 22.92
C SER A 150 -16.02 -1.01 23.34
N ILE A 151 -15.34 0.09 22.97
CA ILE A 151 -13.96 0.31 23.39
C ILE A 151 -13.86 0.63 24.88
N LYS A 152 -14.78 1.46 25.41
CA LYS A 152 -14.81 1.81 26.83
C LYS A 152 -15.00 0.58 27.71
N GLU A 153 -15.93 -0.30 27.35
CA GLU A 153 -16.14 -1.57 28.04
C GLU A 153 -14.87 -2.40 28.14
N GLN A 154 -14.15 -2.54 27.04
CA GLN A 154 -12.89 -3.30 27.00
C GLN A 154 -11.78 -2.64 27.83
N ILE A 155 -11.66 -1.31 27.80
CA ILE A 155 -10.68 -0.59 28.63
C ILE A 155 -10.98 -0.82 30.13
N MET A 156 -12.26 -0.87 30.50
CA MET A 156 -12.66 -1.17 31.88
C MET A 156 -12.32 -2.62 32.28
N GLU A 157 -12.57 -3.57 31.43
CA GLU A 157 -12.21 -4.98 31.65
C GLU A 157 -10.68 -5.19 31.76
N GLU A 158 -9.88 -4.49 30.95
CA GLU A 158 -8.40 -4.54 31.01
C GLU A 158 -7.86 -3.97 32.32
N LYS A 159 -8.51 -2.94 32.92
CA LYS A 159 -8.11 -2.33 34.18
C LYS A 159 -8.49 -3.17 35.42
N ASN A 160 -9.44 -4.09 35.27
CA ASN A 160 -9.93 -4.95 36.33
C ASN A 160 -9.24 -6.33 36.41
N LYS A 161 -8.28 -6.58 35.51
CA LYS A 161 -7.41 -7.76 35.49
C LYS A 161 -6.02 -7.46 36.00
#